data_6ef528590bc577d04f2d4e669623cfab
#
_entry.id   6ef528590bc577d04f2d4e669623cfab
#
_cell.length_a   1.000
_cell.length_b   1.000
_cell.length_c   1.000
_cell.angle_alpha   90.00
_cell.angle_beta   90.00
_cell.angle_gamma   90.00
#
_symmetry.space_group_name_H-M   'P 1'
#
loop_
_entity.id
_entity.type
_entity.pdbx_description
1 polymer ?
#
loop_
_entity_poly.entity_id
_entity_poly.type
_entity_poly.pdbx_seq_one_letter_code
_entity_poly.pdbx_strand_id
1 'polypeptide(L)'
;MCRDFAKTFYKDAFVEINFEFSRQWHSVFERDLNPKRICEELELISGVPIKDGKTLLFFDEIQLCPKALASLRFFYEMMPEVPVIAAGSLLDFALDEIQFPVGRVAFAELHPMSFLEYIAASGNELLAEILKTEPKALSDVVHSKLLDELRLYTIVGGLPECVKTRIEGGSLLDVRAIQNDLIVAFEQDFAKYPKHMDAGILRDVWRNAYVSVGRQISYASLSREHTGVTNKKAIELLEKARLVKLARAVASATLPFDFNATPRIKPFAGDIGLYQAMLGRPADEVLRETDLLNTYNGALAEQFVAQELISLLGGSEPHWWKRDAKNAQAEVDFIVALDGCVQPIEVKSGAAGRLKSLHQLLKEFPSVNNAIVLSSAQFGELPEQRLRFIPIYFAGAIGKSRYL
;
A
#
# COMPACT_ATOMS: atom_id res chain seq x y z
N MET A 1 -14.48 -6.67 8.24
CA MET A 1 -13.89 -7.65 7.29
C MET A 1 -13.86 -9.06 7.84
N CYS A 2 -13.04 -9.45 8.88
CA CYS A 2 -13.01 -10.84 9.39
C CYS A 2 -14.38 -11.32 9.90
N ARG A 3 -15.14 -10.49 10.60
CA ARG A 3 -16.51 -10.81 11.04
C ARG A 3 -17.48 -11.04 9.87
N ASP A 4 -17.38 -10.23 8.80
CA ASP A 4 -18.24 -10.38 7.62
C ASP A 4 -17.86 -11.62 6.82
N PHE A 5 -16.56 -11.91 6.71
CA PHE A 5 -16.04 -13.16 6.16
C PHE A 5 -16.58 -14.37 6.95
N ALA A 6 -16.51 -14.31 8.29
CA ALA A 6 -17.04 -15.37 9.14
C ALA A 6 -18.54 -15.59 8.94
N LYS A 7 -19.36 -14.53 8.89
CA LYS A 7 -20.81 -14.61 8.61
C LYS A 7 -21.08 -15.25 7.25
N THR A 8 -20.31 -14.88 6.24
CA THR A 8 -20.52 -15.37 4.87
C THR A 8 -20.15 -16.86 4.73
N PHE A 9 -19.00 -17.29 5.28
CA PHE A 9 -18.43 -18.60 5.02
C PHE A 9 -18.56 -19.59 6.18
N TYR A 10 -18.72 -19.12 7.42
CA TYR A 10 -18.75 -19.96 8.62
C TYR A 10 -20.09 -19.90 9.39
N LYS A 11 -21.09 -19.19 8.89
CA LYS A 11 -22.47 -19.13 9.45
C LYS A 11 -22.46 -18.84 10.96
N ASP A 12 -21.72 -17.84 11.40
CA ASP A 12 -21.54 -17.42 12.79
C ASP A 12 -20.78 -18.41 13.70
N ALA A 13 -20.23 -19.52 13.18
CA ALA A 13 -19.27 -20.34 13.92
C ALA A 13 -17.89 -19.62 13.92
N PHE A 14 -17.75 -18.62 14.80
CA PHE A 14 -16.65 -17.69 14.85
C PHE A 14 -16.23 -17.43 16.29
N VAL A 15 -14.96 -17.67 16.58
CA VAL A 15 -14.36 -17.36 17.88
C VAL A 15 -13.35 -16.25 17.70
N GLU A 16 -13.70 -15.07 18.21
CA GLU A 16 -12.84 -13.88 18.18
C GLU A 16 -12.15 -13.69 19.52
N ILE A 17 -10.83 -13.56 19.48
CA ILE A 17 -9.97 -13.36 20.63
C ILE A 17 -9.19 -12.08 20.40
N ASN A 18 -9.52 -11.04 21.15
CA ASN A 18 -8.75 -9.79 21.13
C ASN A 18 -7.82 -9.74 22.33
N PHE A 19 -6.51 -9.76 22.06
CA PHE A 19 -5.47 -9.82 23.10
C PHE A 19 -5.24 -8.48 23.81
N GLU A 20 -5.72 -7.37 23.24
CA GLU A 20 -5.69 -6.06 23.91
C GLU A 20 -6.86 -5.92 24.87
N PHE A 21 -8.05 -6.28 24.44
CA PHE A 21 -9.28 -6.08 25.20
C PHE A 21 -9.33 -6.93 26.49
N SER A 22 -8.83 -8.18 26.44
CA SER A 22 -8.92 -9.07 27.60
C SER A 22 -7.66 -9.90 27.80
N ARG A 23 -6.93 -9.57 28.88
CA ARG A 23 -5.70 -10.26 29.26
C ARG A 23 -5.90 -11.72 29.68
N GLN A 24 -7.11 -12.13 30.01
CA GLN A 24 -7.42 -13.53 30.34
C GLN A 24 -7.08 -14.48 29.18
N TRP A 25 -7.18 -14.04 27.94
CA TRP A 25 -6.84 -14.84 26.77
C TRP A 25 -5.36 -15.22 26.71
N HIS A 26 -4.47 -14.43 27.29
CA HIS A 26 -3.04 -14.74 27.33
C HIS A 26 -2.77 -16.04 28.12
N SER A 27 -3.52 -16.27 29.20
CA SER A 27 -3.34 -17.45 30.06
C SER A 27 -3.57 -18.77 29.33
N VAL A 28 -4.42 -18.79 28.30
CA VAL A 28 -4.69 -19.97 27.47
C VAL A 28 -3.41 -20.43 26.76
N PHE A 29 -2.52 -19.53 26.40
CA PHE A 29 -1.26 -19.82 25.69
C PHE A 29 -0.06 -19.93 26.62
N GLU A 30 -0.20 -19.70 27.93
CA GLU A 30 0.93 -19.69 28.89
C GLU A 30 1.41 -21.10 29.23
N ARG A 31 0.51 -22.08 29.32
CA ARG A 31 0.81 -23.44 29.82
C ARG A 31 1.65 -24.24 28.80
N ASP A 32 1.19 -24.32 27.58
CA ASP A 32 1.83 -24.98 26.45
C ASP A 32 1.21 -24.46 25.14
N LEU A 33 1.74 -24.89 24.00
CA LEU A 33 1.26 -24.49 22.67
C LEU A 33 0.50 -25.61 21.95
N ASN A 34 -0.06 -26.59 22.70
CA ASN A 34 -0.84 -27.68 22.13
C ASN A 34 -2.19 -27.15 21.60
N PRO A 35 -2.45 -27.19 20.28
CA PRO A 35 -3.65 -26.59 19.70
C PRO A 35 -4.94 -27.28 20.14
N LYS A 36 -4.93 -28.59 20.46
CA LYS A 36 -6.13 -29.29 20.96
C LYS A 36 -6.57 -28.73 22.30
N ARG A 37 -5.64 -28.63 23.25
CA ARG A 37 -5.93 -28.06 24.57
C ARG A 37 -6.36 -26.58 24.43
N ILE A 38 -5.67 -25.82 23.57
CA ILE A 38 -6.03 -24.41 23.30
C ILE A 38 -7.47 -24.34 22.80
N CYS A 39 -7.86 -25.17 21.82
CA CYS A 39 -9.24 -25.19 21.32
C CYS A 39 -10.25 -25.58 22.41
N GLU A 40 -9.95 -26.62 23.25
CA GLU A 40 -10.83 -27.02 24.37
C GLU A 40 -11.05 -25.87 25.35
N GLU A 41 -10.01 -25.13 25.72
CA GLU A 41 -10.16 -23.97 26.62
C GLU A 41 -10.91 -22.82 25.93
N LEU A 42 -10.65 -22.55 24.64
CA LEU A 42 -11.37 -21.53 23.89
C LEU A 42 -12.86 -21.87 23.73
N GLU A 43 -13.22 -23.14 23.52
CA GLU A 43 -14.62 -23.58 23.51
C GLU A 43 -15.31 -23.31 24.85
N LEU A 44 -14.64 -23.67 25.97
CA LEU A 44 -15.18 -23.46 27.32
C LEU A 44 -15.41 -21.98 27.64
N ILE A 45 -14.49 -21.09 27.21
CA ILE A 45 -14.57 -19.67 27.52
C ILE A 45 -15.54 -18.95 26.58
N SER A 46 -15.52 -19.29 25.28
CA SER A 46 -16.37 -18.62 24.27
C SER A 46 -17.80 -19.18 24.20
N GLY A 47 -18.00 -20.40 24.64
CA GLY A 47 -19.25 -21.14 24.47
C GLY A 47 -19.53 -21.59 23.02
N VAL A 48 -18.57 -21.42 22.12
CA VAL A 48 -18.69 -21.79 20.70
C VAL A 48 -17.88 -23.05 20.42
N PRO A 49 -18.50 -24.15 19.95
CA PRO A 49 -17.78 -25.37 19.61
C PRO A 49 -16.81 -25.13 18.44
N ILE A 50 -15.55 -25.54 18.59
CA ILE A 50 -14.53 -25.46 17.55
C ILE A 50 -14.51 -26.77 16.79
N LYS A 51 -15.08 -26.74 15.56
CA LYS A 51 -15.19 -27.92 14.70
C LYS A 51 -14.33 -27.74 13.44
N ASP A 52 -13.64 -28.83 13.06
CA ASP A 52 -12.80 -28.90 11.87
C ASP A 52 -13.49 -28.35 10.63
N GLY A 53 -12.89 -27.38 9.97
CA GLY A 53 -13.37 -26.73 8.75
C GLY A 53 -14.66 -25.92 8.88
N LYS A 54 -15.26 -25.85 10.09
CA LYS A 54 -16.57 -25.20 10.31
C LYS A 54 -16.53 -24.00 11.23
N THR A 55 -15.49 -23.88 12.06
CA THR A 55 -15.33 -22.78 13.00
C THR A 55 -14.07 -21.99 12.67
N LEU A 56 -14.20 -20.70 12.46
CA LEU A 56 -13.07 -19.79 12.23
C LEU A 56 -12.58 -19.24 13.56
N LEU A 57 -11.28 -19.41 13.84
CA LEU A 57 -10.59 -18.70 14.91
C LEU A 57 -10.02 -17.39 14.40
N PHE A 58 -10.25 -16.29 15.12
CA PHE A 58 -9.68 -14.99 14.81
C PHE A 58 -8.91 -14.44 16.01
N PHE A 59 -7.61 -14.29 15.85
CA PHE A 59 -6.69 -13.76 16.85
C PHE A 59 -6.38 -12.31 16.51
N ASP A 60 -7.04 -11.38 17.18
CA ASP A 60 -6.88 -9.95 16.97
C ASP A 60 -5.82 -9.38 17.93
N GLU A 61 -5.04 -8.41 17.45
CA GLU A 61 -3.90 -7.81 18.17
C GLU A 61 -2.90 -8.89 18.67
N ILE A 62 -2.61 -9.88 17.81
CA ILE A 62 -1.83 -11.08 18.18
C ILE A 62 -0.40 -10.74 18.62
N GLN A 63 0.18 -9.62 18.17
CA GLN A 63 1.51 -9.17 18.59
C GLN A 63 1.61 -8.92 20.10
N LEU A 64 0.49 -8.70 20.79
CA LEU A 64 0.45 -8.56 22.24
C LEU A 64 0.56 -9.89 22.99
N CYS A 65 0.43 -11.03 22.30
CA CYS A 65 0.59 -12.37 22.86
C CYS A 65 1.60 -13.20 22.03
N PRO A 66 2.91 -13.06 22.28
CA PRO A 66 3.95 -13.79 21.53
C PRO A 66 3.77 -15.30 21.49
N LYS A 67 3.20 -15.90 22.56
CA LYS A 67 2.91 -17.33 22.61
C LYS A 67 1.75 -17.73 21.70
N ALA A 68 0.73 -16.89 21.54
CA ALA A 68 -0.33 -17.11 20.57
C ALA A 68 0.23 -17.08 19.14
N LEU A 69 1.12 -16.13 18.83
CA LEU A 69 1.81 -16.08 17.54
C LEU A 69 2.64 -17.33 17.28
N ALA A 70 3.40 -17.80 18.28
CA ALA A 70 4.18 -19.03 18.17
C ALA A 70 3.29 -20.29 18.01
N SER A 71 2.06 -20.28 18.55
CA SER A 71 1.13 -21.41 18.45
C SER A 71 0.60 -21.63 17.02
N LEU A 72 0.62 -20.63 16.14
CA LEU A 72 0.16 -20.75 14.75
C LEU A 72 0.87 -21.90 14.01
N ARG A 73 2.15 -22.12 14.30
CA ARG A 73 2.89 -23.26 13.77
C ARG A 73 2.23 -24.60 14.12
N PHE A 74 1.84 -24.77 15.36
CA PHE A 74 1.27 -26.02 15.84
C PHE A 74 -0.16 -26.22 15.36
N PHE A 75 -0.94 -25.16 15.18
CA PHE A 75 -2.22 -25.23 14.47
C PHE A 75 -2.03 -25.82 13.07
N TYR A 76 -1.10 -25.28 12.29
CA TYR A 76 -0.80 -25.79 10.95
C TYR A 76 -0.33 -27.25 10.93
N GLU A 77 0.55 -27.65 11.88
CA GLU A 77 1.18 -28.99 11.91
C GLU A 77 0.25 -30.07 12.50
N MET A 78 -0.61 -29.72 13.47
CA MET A 78 -1.37 -30.70 14.28
C MET A 78 -2.89 -30.60 14.05
N MET A 79 -3.42 -29.46 13.65
CA MET A 79 -4.85 -29.20 13.42
C MET A 79 -5.07 -28.35 12.15
N PRO A 80 -4.58 -28.79 10.98
CA PRO A 80 -4.68 -28.02 9.73
C PRO A 80 -6.13 -27.77 9.28
N GLU A 81 -7.08 -28.55 9.80
CA GLU A 81 -8.50 -28.40 9.50
C GLU A 81 -9.16 -27.24 10.25
N VAL A 82 -8.51 -26.69 11.28
CA VAL A 82 -9.03 -25.54 12.02
C VAL A 82 -8.48 -24.27 11.38
N PRO A 83 -9.33 -23.49 10.68
CA PRO A 83 -8.89 -22.26 10.06
C PRO A 83 -8.62 -21.18 11.12
N VAL A 84 -7.45 -20.58 11.03
CA VAL A 84 -7.00 -19.51 11.93
C VAL A 84 -6.63 -18.29 11.11
N ILE A 85 -7.21 -17.14 11.43
CA ILE A 85 -6.79 -15.81 10.96
C ILE A 85 -6.19 -15.09 12.16
N ALA A 86 -5.03 -14.48 11.97
CA ALA A 86 -4.41 -13.62 12.97
C ALA A 86 -4.19 -12.23 12.39
N ALA A 87 -4.49 -11.19 13.15
CA ALA A 87 -4.29 -9.80 12.75
C ALA A 87 -3.50 -9.03 13.82
N GLY A 88 -2.76 -8.04 13.36
CA GLY A 88 -2.01 -7.14 14.24
C GLY A 88 -1.48 -5.93 13.46
N SER A 89 -1.52 -4.76 14.07
CA SER A 89 -1.14 -3.49 13.43
C SER A 89 0.37 -3.31 13.29
N LEU A 90 1.16 -3.88 14.19
CA LEU A 90 2.62 -3.78 14.24
C LEU A 90 3.28 -5.16 14.16
N LEU A 91 2.68 -6.06 13.37
CA LEU A 91 3.07 -7.48 13.31
C LEU A 91 4.54 -7.65 12.89
N ASP A 92 5.03 -6.86 11.92
CA ASP A 92 6.42 -6.92 11.45
C ASP A 92 7.44 -6.66 12.56
N PHE A 93 7.10 -5.84 13.58
CA PHE A 93 7.97 -5.61 14.74
C PHE A 93 7.97 -6.81 15.70
N ALA A 94 6.81 -7.43 15.90
CA ALA A 94 6.71 -8.62 16.75
C ALA A 94 7.43 -9.84 16.12
N LEU A 95 7.43 -9.95 14.81
CA LEU A 95 8.08 -11.02 14.06
C LEU A 95 9.62 -10.97 14.16
N ASP A 96 10.21 -9.78 14.31
CA ASP A 96 11.67 -9.66 14.52
C ASP A 96 12.12 -10.23 15.87
N GLU A 97 11.22 -10.31 16.87
CA GLU A 97 11.54 -10.78 18.24
C GLU A 97 11.24 -12.27 18.47
N ILE A 98 10.57 -12.94 17.54
CA ILE A 98 10.08 -14.32 17.69
C ILE A 98 10.60 -15.21 16.57
N GLN A 99 10.87 -16.48 16.87
CA GLN A 99 11.11 -17.49 15.84
C GLN A 99 9.83 -17.74 15.04
N PHE A 100 9.69 -16.99 13.96
CA PHE A 100 8.50 -17.07 13.11
C PHE A 100 8.41 -18.42 12.39
N PRO A 101 7.23 -19.07 12.31
CA PRO A 101 7.04 -20.36 11.67
C PRO A 101 7.05 -20.26 10.13
N VAL A 102 8.25 -20.14 9.56
CA VAL A 102 8.45 -20.03 8.11
C VAL A 102 7.76 -21.19 7.38
N GLY A 103 6.98 -20.85 6.34
CA GLY A 103 6.28 -21.82 5.49
C GLY A 103 5.02 -22.45 6.09
N ARG A 104 4.56 -22.00 7.29
CA ARG A 104 3.33 -22.48 7.96
C ARG A 104 2.26 -21.42 8.06
N VAL A 105 2.59 -20.18 7.72
CA VAL A 105 1.68 -19.04 7.77
C VAL A 105 1.75 -18.32 6.44
N ALA A 106 0.60 -17.97 5.88
CA ALA A 106 0.49 -17.10 4.72
C ALA A 106 0.22 -15.68 5.19
N PHE A 107 0.92 -14.72 4.61
CA PHE A 107 0.70 -13.31 4.89
C PHE A 107 -0.31 -12.71 3.92
N ALA A 108 -1.20 -11.88 4.46
CA ALA A 108 -2.06 -11.00 3.69
C ALA A 108 -1.85 -9.56 4.19
N GLU A 109 -1.40 -8.69 3.31
CA GLU A 109 -1.20 -7.27 3.64
C GLU A 109 -2.47 -6.49 3.25
N LEU A 110 -3.02 -5.72 4.19
CA LEU A 110 -4.10 -4.79 3.92
C LEU A 110 -3.51 -3.42 3.55
N HIS A 111 -3.82 -2.98 2.34
CA HIS A 111 -3.48 -1.65 1.85
C HIS A 111 -4.65 -0.68 2.05
N PRO A 112 -4.41 0.64 2.00
CA PRO A 112 -5.50 1.59 1.79
C PRO A 112 -6.34 1.18 0.58
N MET A 113 -7.64 1.46 0.61
CA MET A 113 -8.54 1.15 -0.50
C MET A 113 -8.00 1.78 -1.79
N SER A 114 -7.90 0.97 -2.84
CA SER A 114 -7.57 1.43 -4.20
C SER A 114 -8.66 2.35 -4.75
N PHE A 115 -8.36 3.07 -5.82
CA PHE A 115 -9.36 3.91 -6.50
C PHE A 115 -10.57 3.10 -6.96
N LEU A 116 -10.35 1.88 -7.47
CA LEU A 116 -11.44 0.96 -7.83
C LEU A 116 -12.34 0.64 -6.62
N GLU A 117 -11.75 0.30 -5.47
CA GLU A 117 -12.49 -0.02 -4.25
C GLU A 117 -13.24 1.19 -3.70
N TYR A 118 -12.65 2.38 -3.78
CA TYR A 118 -13.31 3.64 -3.43
C TYR A 118 -14.53 3.90 -4.33
N ILE A 119 -14.42 3.75 -5.64
CA ILE A 119 -15.52 3.92 -6.60
C ILE A 119 -16.64 2.91 -6.32
N ALA A 120 -16.30 1.65 -6.07
CA ALA A 120 -17.28 0.61 -5.72
C ALA A 120 -17.99 0.93 -4.39
N ALA A 121 -17.25 1.30 -3.36
CA ALA A 121 -17.78 1.69 -2.06
C ALA A 121 -18.68 2.94 -2.14
N SER A 122 -18.40 3.86 -3.07
CA SER A 122 -19.22 5.06 -3.32
C SER A 122 -20.54 4.76 -4.07
N GLY A 123 -20.87 3.50 -4.33
CA GLY A 123 -22.10 3.10 -5.04
C GLY A 123 -22.07 3.32 -6.56
N ASN A 124 -20.92 3.65 -7.14
CA ASN A 124 -20.74 3.84 -8.58
C ASN A 124 -20.37 2.52 -9.28
N GLU A 125 -21.20 1.48 -9.13
CA GLU A 125 -20.91 0.12 -9.64
C GLU A 125 -20.55 0.09 -11.12
N LEU A 126 -21.24 0.84 -11.99
CA LEU A 126 -20.95 0.89 -13.42
C LEU A 126 -19.55 1.44 -13.71
N LEU A 127 -19.09 2.46 -12.98
CA LEU A 127 -17.73 2.97 -13.12
C LEU A 127 -16.70 1.97 -12.58
N ALA A 128 -17.02 1.29 -11.49
CA ALA A 128 -16.18 0.22 -10.94
C ALA A 128 -16.00 -0.92 -11.94
N GLU A 129 -17.08 -1.35 -12.63
CA GLU A 129 -17.00 -2.38 -13.66
C GLU A 129 -16.12 -1.94 -14.85
N ILE A 130 -16.18 -0.67 -15.26
CA ILE A 130 -15.28 -0.12 -16.29
C ILE A 130 -13.81 -0.24 -15.82
N LEU A 131 -13.51 0.12 -14.58
CA LEU A 131 -12.15 0.09 -14.02
C LEU A 131 -11.62 -1.35 -13.83
N LYS A 132 -12.48 -2.37 -13.83
CA LYS A 132 -12.07 -3.78 -13.78
C LYS A 132 -11.62 -4.30 -15.15
N THR A 133 -12.00 -3.63 -16.24
CA THR A 133 -11.66 -4.04 -17.60
C THR A 133 -10.28 -3.55 -18.02
N GLU A 134 -9.75 -4.09 -19.12
CA GLU A 134 -8.57 -3.51 -19.77
C GLU A 134 -8.76 -2.03 -20.08
N PRO A 135 -7.70 -1.22 -19.93
CA PRO A 135 -7.73 0.19 -20.31
C PRO A 135 -8.12 0.38 -21.77
N LYS A 136 -9.09 1.26 -22.02
CA LYS A 136 -9.62 1.59 -23.34
C LYS A 136 -10.09 3.03 -23.41
N ALA A 137 -10.31 3.52 -24.64
CA ALA A 137 -10.94 4.82 -24.85
C ALA A 137 -12.38 4.82 -24.31
N LEU A 138 -12.73 5.86 -23.57
CA LEU A 138 -14.07 6.08 -23.03
C LEU A 138 -14.70 7.32 -23.69
N SER A 139 -16.01 7.50 -23.55
CA SER A 139 -16.63 8.78 -23.93
C SER A 139 -16.10 9.92 -23.06
N ASP A 140 -16.05 11.13 -23.58
CA ASP A 140 -15.52 12.30 -22.84
C ASP A 140 -16.28 12.55 -21.53
N VAL A 141 -17.58 12.26 -21.49
CA VAL A 141 -18.40 12.39 -20.27
C VAL A 141 -17.95 11.41 -19.19
N VAL A 142 -17.73 10.14 -19.53
CA VAL A 142 -17.28 9.12 -18.59
C VAL A 142 -15.84 9.38 -18.15
N HIS A 143 -14.98 9.76 -19.10
CA HIS A 143 -13.59 10.13 -18.82
C HIS A 143 -13.51 11.30 -17.84
N SER A 144 -14.24 12.39 -18.09
CA SER A 144 -14.27 13.54 -17.18
C SER A 144 -14.81 13.17 -15.80
N LYS A 145 -15.87 12.35 -15.74
CA LYS A 145 -16.41 11.89 -14.47
C LYS A 145 -15.39 11.08 -13.67
N LEU A 146 -14.64 10.17 -14.30
CA LEU A 146 -13.59 9.41 -13.61
C LEU A 146 -12.44 10.30 -13.12
N LEU A 147 -12.08 11.34 -13.85
CA LEU A 147 -11.09 12.33 -13.41
C LEU A 147 -11.61 13.15 -12.21
N ASP A 148 -12.89 13.51 -12.18
CA ASP A 148 -13.50 14.22 -11.05
C ASP A 148 -13.55 13.32 -9.79
N GLU A 149 -13.93 12.06 -9.94
CA GLU A 149 -13.88 11.09 -8.84
C GLU A 149 -12.44 10.85 -8.35
N LEU A 150 -11.48 10.78 -9.26
CA LEU A 150 -10.07 10.68 -8.91
C LEU A 150 -9.61 11.90 -8.08
N ARG A 151 -10.05 13.11 -8.47
CA ARG A 151 -9.76 14.33 -7.70
C ARG A 151 -10.28 14.24 -6.27
N LEU A 152 -11.51 13.75 -6.08
CA LEU A 152 -12.08 13.51 -4.76
C LEU A 152 -11.28 12.46 -3.98
N TYR A 153 -10.94 11.35 -4.63
CA TYR A 153 -10.15 10.30 -4.01
C TYR A 153 -8.77 10.80 -3.54
N THR A 154 -8.10 11.67 -4.28
CA THR A 154 -6.80 12.20 -3.83
C THR A 154 -6.90 13.02 -2.54
N ILE A 155 -8.08 13.55 -2.20
CA ILE A 155 -8.33 14.31 -0.97
C ILE A 155 -8.75 13.35 0.16
N VAL A 156 -9.66 12.42 -0.13
CA VAL A 156 -10.22 11.48 0.83
C VAL A 156 -9.19 10.40 1.22
N GLY A 157 -8.42 9.92 0.26
CA GLY A 157 -7.54 8.78 0.41
C GLY A 157 -8.28 7.44 0.41
N GLY A 158 -7.53 6.38 0.69
CA GLY A 158 -8.03 5.02 0.76
C GLY A 158 -8.22 4.48 2.19
N LEU A 159 -8.04 5.31 3.23
CA LEU A 159 -8.25 4.86 4.61
C LEU A 159 -9.75 4.64 4.89
N PRO A 160 -10.14 3.44 5.39
CA PRO A 160 -11.55 3.05 5.48
C PRO A 160 -12.45 4.05 6.22
N GLU A 161 -11.97 4.64 7.33
CA GLU A 161 -12.76 5.61 8.10
C GLU A 161 -12.98 6.90 7.32
N CYS A 162 -11.98 7.38 6.58
CA CYS A 162 -12.10 8.54 5.71
C CYS A 162 -13.10 8.30 4.56
N VAL A 163 -12.99 7.13 3.93
CA VAL A 163 -13.91 6.72 2.84
C VAL A 163 -15.33 6.59 3.37
N LYS A 164 -15.52 5.89 4.49
CA LYS A 164 -16.82 5.71 5.16
C LYS A 164 -17.48 7.06 5.47
N THR A 165 -16.75 7.95 6.14
CA THR A 165 -17.25 9.29 6.48
C THR A 165 -17.73 10.04 5.24
N ARG A 166 -16.96 9.98 4.15
CA ARG A 166 -17.34 10.63 2.88
C ARG A 166 -18.60 10.02 2.27
N ILE A 167 -18.73 8.70 2.27
CA ILE A 167 -19.89 7.97 1.70
C ILE A 167 -21.17 8.21 2.53
N GLU A 168 -21.03 8.28 3.84
CA GLU A 168 -22.16 8.56 4.76
C GLU A 168 -22.61 10.04 4.74
N GLY A 169 -22.05 10.86 3.84
CA GLY A 169 -22.47 12.25 3.62
C GLY A 169 -21.66 13.29 4.39
N GLY A 170 -20.56 12.88 5.04
CA GLY A 170 -19.64 13.80 5.71
C GLY A 170 -18.95 14.74 4.71
N SER A 171 -18.63 15.95 5.17
CA SER A 171 -17.93 16.95 4.39
C SER A 171 -16.43 16.59 4.25
N LEU A 172 -15.74 17.26 3.31
CA LEU A 172 -14.28 17.12 3.20
C LEU A 172 -13.55 17.69 4.43
N LEU A 173 -14.17 18.55 5.21
CA LEU A 173 -13.63 19.03 6.47
C LEU A 173 -13.69 17.95 7.55
N ASP A 174 -14.77 17.16 7.59
CA ASP A 174 -14.88 16.01 8.50
C ASP A 174 -13.81 14.95 8.18
N VAL A 175 -13.62 14.66 6.89
CA VAL A 175 -12.54 13.76 6.43
C VAL A 175 -11.17 14.30 6.86
N ARG A 176 -10.93 15.60 6.69
CA ARG A 176 -9.66 16.24 7.08
C ARG A 176 -9.44 16.17 8.60
N ALA A 177 -10.47 16.31 9.41
CA ALA A 177 -10.38 16.15 10.86
C ALA A 177 -9.92 14.73 11.22
N ILE A 178 -10.52 13.70 10.62
CA ILE A 178 -10.09 12.29 10.82
C ILE A 178 -8.65 12.07 10.39
N GLN A 179 -8.24 12.60 9.23
CA GLN A 179 -6.86 12.48 8.76
C GLN A 179 -5.87 13.10 9.75
N ASN A 180 -6.19 14.28 10.29
CA ASN A 180 -5.35 14.96 11.30
C ASN A 180 -5.28 14.14 12.60
N ASP A 181 -6.40 13.60 13.06
CA ASP A 181 -6.44 12.74 14.25
C ASP A 181 -5.58 11.47 14.05
N LEU A 182 -5.65 10.86 12.88
CA LEU A 182 -4.80 9.71 12.53
C LEU A 182 -3.31 10.08 12.51
N ILE A 183 -2.93 11.24 11.96
CA ILE A 183 -1.54 11.71 11.97
C ILE A 183 -1.04 11.85 13.41
N VAL A 184 -1.85 12.46 14.28
CA VAL A 184 -1.52 12.61 15.72
C VAL A 184 -1.40 11.26 16.40
N ALA A 185 -2.32 10.32 16.12
CA ALA A 185 -2.28 8.97 16.68
C ALA A 185 -1.01 8.21 16.25
N PHE A 186 -0.63 8.27 14.97
CA PHE A 186 0.62 7.66 14.49
C PHE A 186 1.86 8.28 15.13
N GLU A 187 1.91 9.62 15.32
CA GLU A 187 3.00 10.27 16.01
C GLU A 187 3.11 9.83 17.48
N GLN A 188 1.98 9.57 18.15
CA GLN A 188 1.96 9.03 19.52
C GLN A 188 2.45 7.57 19.56
N ASP A 189 2.11 6.79 18.56
CA ASP A 189 2.55 5.40 18.46
C ASP A 189 4.05 5.24 18.23
N PHE A 190 4.75 6.26 17.76
CA PHE A 190 6.22 6.23 17.63
C PHE A 190 6.93 5.92 18.95
N ALA A 191 6.32 6.25 20.10
CA ALA A 191 6.86 5.88 21.41
C ALA A 191 6.83 4.36 21.69
N LYS A 192 6.00 3.59 20.94
CA LYS A 192 5.89 2.13 21.04
C LYS A 192 6.90 1.41 20.13
N TYR A 193 7.54 2.12 19.21
CA TYR A 193 8.51 1.55 18.29
C TYR A 193 9.84 1.21 19.00
N PRO A 194 10.73 0.40 18.40
CA PRO A 194 11.80 -0.26 19.14
C PRO A 194 12.63 0.70 19.99
N LYS A 195 13.05 0.22 21.14
CA LYS A 195 13.74 0.90 22.28
C LYS A 195 14.96 1.77 21.96
N HIS A 196 15.36 1.88 20.69
CA HIS A 196 16.60 2.53 20.26
C HIS A 196 16.41 3.65 19.22
N MET A 197 15.17 4.09 18.98
CA MET A 197 14.89 5.19 18.06
C MET A 197 14.07 6.27 18.80
N ASP A 198 14.57 7.49 18.79
CA ASP A 198 13.85 8.64 19.33
C ASP A 198 12.62 8.97 18.49
N ALA A 199 11.48 9.19 19.13
CA ALA A 199 10.22 9.51 18.45
C ALA A 199 10.29 10.84 17.66
N GLY A 200 11.15 11.78 18.11
CA GLY A 200 11.42 13.01 17.37
C GLY A 200 12.10 12.75 16.03
N ILE A 201 13.08 11.83 16.01
CA ILE A 201 13.76 11.42 14.75
C ILE A 201 12.76 10.80 13.78
N LEU A 202 11.89 9.90 14.26
CA LEU A 202 10.86 9.27 13.43
C LEU A 202 9.91 10.32 12.84
N ARG A 203 9.47 11.29 13.65
CA ARG A 203 8.60 12.38 13.22
C ARG A 203 9.25 13.24 12.14
N ASP A 204 10.50 13.63 12.32
CA ASP A 204 11.24 14.46 11.38
C ASP A 204 11.45 13.73 10.05
N VAL A 205 11.89 12.46 10.11
CA VAL A 205 12.09 11.65 8.92
C VAL A 205 10.77 11.39 8.19
N TRP A 206 9.68 11.14 8.91
CA TRP A 206 8.36 10.95 8.31
C TRP A 206 7.88 12.19 7.56
N ARG A 207 7.94 13.37 8.19
CA ARG A 207 7.57 14.65 7.55
C ARG A 207 8.42 14.94 6.33
N ASN A 208 9.74 14.74 6.42
CA ASN A 208 10.65 14.98 5.31
C ASN A 208 10.46 13.96 4.17
N ALA A 209 10.10 12.71 4.46
CA ALA A 209 9.73 11.74 3.46
C ALA A 209 8.50 12.19 2.66
N TYR A 210 7.47 12.70 3.35
CA TYR A 210 6.26 13.22 2.70
C TYR A 210 6.54 14.47 1.84
N VAL A 211 7.36 15.40 2.31
CA VAL A 211 7.80 16.56 1.50
C VAL A 211 8.59 16.13 0.27
N SER A 212 9.23 14.95 0.33
CA SER A 212 10.10 14.41 -0.73
C SER A 212 9.42 13.37 -1.62
N VAL A 213 8.10 13.19 -1.52
CA VAL A 213 7.34 12.24 -2.34
C VAL A 213 7.66 12.38 -3.82
N GLY A 214 7.94 11.25 -4.49
CA GLY A 214 8.30 11.17 -5.91
C GLY A 214 9.71 11.69 -6.25
N ARG A 215 10.41 12.30 -5.30
CA ARG A 215 11.77 12.82 -5.55
C ARG A 215 12.83 11.79 -5.22
N GLN A 216 13.83 11.70 -6.08
CA GLN A 216 15.02 10.92 -5.77
C GLN A 216 15.77 11.56 -4.60
N ILE A 217 15.99 10.79 -3.54
CA ILE A 217 16.75 11.20 -2.37
C ILE A 217 17.79 10.15 -1.96
N SER A 218 18.76 10.59 -1.15
CA SER A 218 19.65 9.70 -0.38
C SER A 218 19.19 9.69 1.07
N TYR A 219 19.56 8.66 1.83
CA TYR A 219 19.24 8.61 3.27
C TYR A 219 19.80 9.82 4.05
N ALA A 220 20.96 10.33 3.65
CA ALA A 220 21.56 11.50 4.29
C ALA A 220 20.76 12.81 4.05
N SER A 221 19.98 12.88 2.98
CA SER A 221 19.18 14.07 2.63
C SER A 221 17.80 14.10 3.26
N LEU A 222 17.35 12.99 3.89
CA LEU A 222 16.05 12.93 4.59
C LEU A 222 15.96 13.91 5.76
N SER A 223 17.03 14.02 6.56
CA SER A 223 17.14 15.04 7.60
C SER A 223 18.61 15.43 7.74
N ARG A 224 18.88 16.74 7.78
CA ARG A 224 20.23 17.27 7.98
C ARG A 224 20.63 17.25 9.46
N GLU A 225 19.69 17.07 10.37
CA GLU A 225 19.92 17.03 11.81
C GLU A 225 20.45 15.68 12.28
N HIS A 226 20.31 14.64 11.43
CA HIS A 226 20.69 13.27 11.78
C HIS A 226 21.63 12.66 10.74
N THR A 227 22.40 11.65 11.17
CA THR A 227 23.29 10.93 10.24
C THR A 227 22.51 10.13 9.23
N GLY A 228 23.09 9.87 8.05
CA GLY A 228 22.46 9.03 7.02
C GLY A 228 22.13 7.61 7.50
N VAL A 229 22.90 7.07 8.46
CA VAL A 229 22.64 5.76 9.06
C VAL A 229 21.40 5.84 9.98
N THR A 230 21.27 6.89 10.76
CA THR A 230 20.10 7.13 11.62
C THR A 230 18.83 7.32 10.77
N ASN A 231 18.91 8.16 9.74
CA ASN A 231 17.81 8.39 8.82
C ASN A 231 17.37 7.10 8.12
N LYS A 232 18.34 6.25 7.71
CA LYS A 232 18.05 4.95 7.10
C LYS A 232 17.25 4.06 8.06
N LYS A 233 17.72 3.91 9.30
CA LYS A 233 17.00 3.12 10.31
C LYS A 233 15.60 3.67 10.58
N ALA A 234 15.46 4.99 10.68
CA ALA A 234 14.17 5.63 10.92
C ALA A 234 13.17 5.37 9.78
N ILE A 235 13.58 5.57 8.53
CA ILE A 235 12.67 5.38 7.40
C ILE A 235 12.33 3.89 7.18
N GLU A 236 13.25 2.96 7.47
CA GLU A 236 12.97 1.51 7.45
C GLU A 236 11.93 1.12 8.54
N LEU A 237 11.95 1.76 9.71
CA LEU A 237 10.91 1.57 10.73
C LEU A 237 9.56 2.13 10.28
N LEU A 238 9.55 3.31 9.64
CA LEU A 238 8.33 3.89 9.09
C LEU A 238 7.76 3.05 7.92
N GLU A 239 8.63 2.41 7.13
CA GLU A 239 8.23 1.47 6.08
C GLU A 239 7.58 0.21 6.67
N LYS A 240 8.17 -0.38 7.72
CA LYS A 240 7.56 -1.49 8.49
C LYS A 240 6.22 -1.10 9.11
N ALA A 241 6.09 0.15 9.58
CA ALA A 241 4.83 0.70 10.09
C ALA A 241 3.80 1.04 8.99
N ARG A 242 4.11 0.81 7.73
CA ARG A 242 3.25 1.11 6.57
C ARG A 242 2.94 2.61 6.37
N LEU A 243 3.66 3.49 7.06
CA LEU A 243 3.49 4.94 6.94
C LEU A 243 4.22 5.52 5.73
N VAL A 244 5.28 4.86 5.28
CA VAL A 244 6.06 5.21 4.09
C VAL A 244 6.26 3.96 3.25
N LYS A 245 6.31 4.12 1.94
CA LYS A 245 6.74 3.12 0.97
C LYS A 245 7.94 3.65 0.21
N LEU A 246 8.88 2.78 -0.15
CA LEU A 246 10.13 3.17 -0.80
C LEU A 246 10.25 2.49 -2.17
N ALA A 247 10.27 3.26 -3.24
CA ALA A 247 10.69 2.76 -4.54
C ALA A 247 12.21 2.85 -4.65
N ARG A 248 12.86 1.74 -4.99
CA ARG A 248 14.33 1.64 -5.11
C ARG A 248 14.77 1.72 -6.56
N ALA A 249 15.90 2.37 -6.80
CA ALA A 249 16.44 2.54 -8.14
C ALA A 249 17.03 1.24 -8.68
N VAL A 250 16.68 0.88 -9.92
CA VAL A 250 17.29 -0.21 -10.67
C VAL A 250 18.16 0.31 -11.82
N ALA A 251 19.26 -0.37 -12.09
CA ALA A 251 20.19 -0.05 -13.16
C ALA A 251 19.72 -0.60 -14.52
N SER A 252 18.94 -1.70 -14.50
CA SER A 252 18.48 -2.40 -15.71
C SER A 252 16.98 -2.55 -15.77
N ALA A 253 16.42 -2.63 -16.97
CA ALA A 253 15.02 -2.98 -17.22
C ALA A 253 14.90 -4.46 -17.66
N THR A 254 15.60 -5.35 -16.96
CA THR A 254 15.59 -6.81 -17.19
C THR A 254 15.36 -7.54 -15.88
N LEU A 255 14.78 -8.74 -15.93
CA LEU A 255 14.62 -9.60 -14.76
C LEU A 255 15.77 -10.63 -14.68
N PRO A 256 16.28 -10.92 -13.46
CA PRO A 256 15.96 -10.22 -12.20
C PRO A 256 16.45 -8.77 -12.23
N PHE A 257 15.79 -7.89 -11.46
CA PHE A 257 16.21 -6.50 -11.37
C PHE A 257 17.60 -6.37 -10.75
N ASP A 258 18.45 -5.54 -11.38
CA ASP A 258 19.77 -5.17 -10.88
C ASP A 258 19.71 -3.78 -10.25
N PHE A 259 20.08 -3.69 -8.96
CA PHE A 259 19.98 -2.43 -8.22
C PHE A 259 21.21 -1.57 -8.41
N ASN A 260 21.04 -0.26 -8.44
CA ASN A 260 22.15 0.67 -8.53
C ASN A 260 23.13 0.51 -7.35
N ALA A 261 24.43 0.55 -7.61
CA ALA A 261 25.47 0.41 -6.60
C ALA A 261 25.36 1.45 -5.46
N THR A 262 24.92 2.67 -5.78
CA THR A 262 24.59 3.69 -4.77
C THR A 262 23.09 3.66 -4.50
N PRO A 263 22.66 3.30 -3.28
CA PRO A 263 21.24 3.27 -2.93
C PRO A 263 20.58 4.63 -3.15
N ARG A 264 19.56 4.65 -3.99
CA ARG A 264 18.71 5.82 -4.25
C ARG A 264 17.27 5.40 -4.07
N ILE A 265 16.52 6.21 -3.39
CA ILE A 265 15.12 5.94 -3.06
C ILE A 265 14.23 7.09 -3.51
N LYS A 266 12.99 6.76 -3.85
CA LYS A 266 11.87 7.68 -3.94
C LYS A 266 10.89 7.29 -2.83
N PRO A 267 10.63 8.15 -1.83
CA PRO A 267 9.61 7.88 -0.83
C PRO A 267 8.23 8.17 -1.39
N PHE A 268 7.26 7.38 -0.93
CA PHE A 268 5.83 7.57 -1.15
C PHE A 268 5.11 7.46 0.20
N ALA A 269 4.01 8.19 0.36
CA ALA A 269 3.18 8.11 1.54
C ALA A 269 2.43 6.78 1.61
N GLY A 270 2.10 6.31 2.81
CA GLY A 270 1.27 5.14 3.01
C GLY A 270 -0.15 5.31 2.46
N ASP A 271 -0.66 6.56 2.45
CA ASP A 271 -1.96 6.92 1.89
C ASP A 271 -1.94 8.33 1.29
N ILE A 272 -2.61 8.52 0.14
CA ILE A 272 -2.64 9.79 -0.59
C ILE A 272 -3.43 10.89 0.16
N GLY A 273 -4.46 10.52 0.91
CA GLY A 273 -5.23 11.46 1.73
C GLY A 273 -4.40 12.00 2.90
N LEU A 274 -3.66 11.11 3.59
CA LEU A 274 -2.72 11.50 4.64
C LEU A 274 -1.59 12.37 4.08
N TYR A 275 -1.10 12.07 2.87
CA TYR A 275 -0.12 12.90 2.17
C TYR A 275 -0.61 14.34 2.02
N GLN A 276 -1.81 14.51 1.51
CA GLN A 276 -2.45 15.83 1.35
C GLN A 276 -2.70 16.53 2.70
N ALA A 277 -3.12 15.77 3.73
CA ALA A 277 -3.34 16.31 5.06
C ALA A 277 -2.06 16.85 5.68
N MET A 278 -0.97 16.09 5.63
CA MET A 278 0.31 16.45 6.22
C MET A 278 0.96 17.66 5.53
N LEU A 279 0.72 17.84 4.22
CA LEU A 279 1.17 19.02 3.49
C LEU A 279 0.35 20.27 3.80
N GLY A 280 -0.76 20.16 4.54
CA GLY A 280 -1.57 21.29 5.02
C GLY A 280 -2.35 22.02 3.92
N ARG A 281 -2.52 21.44 2.74
CA ARG A 281 -3.26 22.09 1.65
C ARG A 281 -4.77 22.05 1.89
N PRO A 282 -5.49 23.18 1.77
CA PRO A 282 -6.95 23.21 1.86
C PRO A 282 -7.60 22.33 0.80
N ALA A 283 -8.61 21.55 1.18
CA ALA A 283 -9.30 20.65 0.26
C ALA A 283 -10.00 21.38 -0.89
N ASP A 284 -10.52 22.57 -0.63
CA ASP A 284 -11.20 23.41 -1.62
C ASP A 284 -10.25 23.98 -2.69
N GLU A 285 -8.99 24.23 -2.35
CA GLU A 285 -7.97 24.59 -3.34
C GLU A 285 -7.68 23.42 -4.29
N VAL A 286 -7.55 22.21 -3.76
CA VAL A 286 -7.32 21.01 -4.57
C VAL A 286 -8.49 20.73 -5.52
N LEU A 287 -9.73 20.95 -5.07
CA LEU A 287 -10.93 20.79 -5.91
C LEU A 287 -11.01 21.81 -7.05
N ARG A 288 -10.52 23.03 -6.84
CA ARG A 288 -10.54 24.09 -7.85
C ARG A 288 -9.42 23.97 -8.88
N GLU A 289 -8.41 23.16 -8.61
CA GLU A 289 -7.27 22.99 -9.49
C GLU A 289 -7.70 22.26 -10.78
N THR A 290 -7.51 22.93 -11.92
CA THR A 290 -7.91 22.39 -13.23
C THR A 290 -6.98 21.27 -13.69
N ASP A 291 -5.71 21.31 -13.28
CA ASP A 291 -4.72 20.29 -13.60
C ASP A 291 -4.26 19.55 -12.32
N LEU A 292 -5.05 18.54 -11.94
CA LEU A 292 -4.77 17.71 -10.78
C LEU A 292 -3.37 17.08 -10.83
N LEU A 293 -2.94 16.67 -12.02
CA LEU A 293 -1.69 15.93 -12.20
C LEU A 293 -0.45 16.85 -12.09
N ASN A 294 -0.63 18.15 -12.27
CA ASN A 294 0.45 19.13 -12.12
C ASN A 294 0.65 19.59 -10.67
N THR A 295 -0.25 19.18 -9.78
CA THR A 295 -0.19 19.51 -8.36
C THR A 295 1.13 19.01 -7.76
N TYR A 296 1.83 19.89 -7.04
CA TYR A 296 3.15 19.62 -6.49
C TYR A 296 4.20 19.15 -7.53
N ASN A 297 4.17 19.72 -8.74
CA ASN A 297 5.07 19.34 -9.83
C ASN A 297 4.96 17.85 -10.22
N GLY A 298 3.75 17.30 -10.19
CA GLY A 298 3.49 15.90 -10.55
C GLY A 298 3.57 14.91 -9.38
N ALA A 299 4.06 15.32 -8.21
CA ALA A 299 4.24 14.41 -7.07
C ALA A 299 2.93 13.74 -6.61
N LEU A 300 1.79 14.44 -6.71
CA LEU A 300 0.48 13.87 -6.37
C LEU A 300 0.08 12.75 -7.34
N ALA A 301 0.35 12.92 -8.62
CA ALA A 301 0.10 11.88 -9.63
C ALA A 301 1.01 10.66 -9.42
N GLU A 302 2.31 10.88 -9.15
CA GLU A 302 3.23 9.78 -8.82
C GLU A 302 2.81 9.07 -7.52
N GLN A 303 2.36 9.82 -6.49
CA GLN A 303 1.84 9.23 -5.25
C GLN A 303 0.62 8.35 -5.50
N PHE A 304 -0.33 8.80 -6.31
CA PHE A 304 -1.48 8.00 -6.67
C PHE A 304 -1.08 6.73 -7.39
N VAL A 305 -0.23 6.85 -8.42
CA VAL A 305 0.24 5.69 -9.19
C VAL A 305 1.01 4.70 -8.31
N ALA A 306 1.88 5.18 -7.41
CA ALA A 306 2.59 4.33 -6.47
C ALA A 306 1.62 3.52 -5.58
N GLN A 307 0.59 4.16 -5.03
CA GLN A 307 -0.42 3.50 -4.19
C GLN A 307 -1.20 2.43 -4.96
N GLU A 308 -1.63 2.72 -6.18
CA GLU A 308 -2.31 1.74 -7.05
C GLU A 308 -1.40 0.57 -7.44
N LEU A 309 -0.12 0.84 -7.77
CA LEU A 309 0.85 -0.20 -8.12
C LEU A 309 1.15 -1.12 -6.93
N ILE A 310 1.32 -0.59 -5.72
CA ILE A 310 1.57 -1.39 -4.51
C ILE A 310 0.40 -2.33 -4.26
N SER A 311 -0.83 -1.85 -4.37
CA SER A 311 -2.04 -2.67 -4.26
C SER A 311 -2.10 -3.75 -5.36
N LEU A 312 -1.81 -3.39 -6.61
CA LEU A 312 -1.79 -4.30 -7.77
C LEU A 312 -0.74 -5.42 -7.61
N LEU A 313 0.43 -5.09 -7.05
CA LEU A 313 1.57 -6.00 -6.89
C LEU A 313 1.47 -6.86 -5.62
N GLY A 314 0.36 -6.81 -4.88
CA GLY A 314 0.15 -7.59 -3.66
C GLY A 314 1.16 -7.28 -2.57
N GLY A 315 1.54 -6.00 -2.42
CA GLY A 315 2.50 -5.54 -1.43
C GLY A 315 3.96 -5.51 -1.90
N SER A 316 4.26 -6.04 -3.09
CA SER A 316 5.60 -5.87 -3.67
C SER A 316 5.84 -4.40 -4.04
N GLU A 317 7.06 -3.93 -3.81
CA GLU A 317 7.41 -2.54 -4.08
C GLU A 317 7.60 -2.29 -5.58
N PRO A 318 7.08 -1.17 -6.12
CA PRO A 318 7.49 -0.70 -7.43
C PRO A 318 8.93 -0.20 -7.36
N HIS A 319 9.66 -0.37 -8.45
CA HIS A 319 10.99 0.20 -8.63
C HIS A 319 10.92 1.38 -9.58
N TRP A 320 12.03 2.09 -9.75
CA TRP A 320 12.19 3.13 -10.76
C TRP A 320 13.53 2.97 -11.45
N TRP A 321 13.61 3.37 -12.72
CA TRP A 321 14.85 3.23 -13.46
C TRP A 321 15.62 4.54 -13.51
N LYS A 322 16.91 4.44 -13.25
CA LYS A 322 17.85 5.51 -13.48
C LYS A 322 19.05 4.98 -14.24
N ARG A 323 19.35 5.64 -15.34
CA ARG A 323 20.52 5.28 -16.13
C ARG A 323 21.79 5.41 -15.32
N ASP A 324 22.53 4.32 -15.21
CA ASP A 324 23.83 4.28 -14.51
C ASP A 324 24.97 4.61 -15.46
N ALA A 325 25.07 5.89 -15.85
CA ALA A 325 26.17 6.40 -16.67
C ALA A 325 26.60 7.76 -16.15
N LYS A 326 27.89 8.10 -16.33
CA LYS A 326 28.45 9.38 -15.87
C LYS A 326 27.66 10.53 -16.51
N ASN A 327 27.10 11.43 -15.67
CA ASN A 327 26.26 12.56 -16.07
C ASN A 327 24.91 12.18 -16.71
N ALA A 328 24.45 10.92 -16.59
CA ALA A 328 23.14 10.54 -17.10
C ALA A 328 22.01 11.15 -16.25
N GLN A 329 21.03 11.75 -16.93
CA GLN A 329 19.85 12.32 -16.32
C GLN A 329 18.56 11.53 -16.65
N ALA A 330 18.68 10.46 -17.47
CA ALA A 330 17.53 9.68 -17.87
C ALA A 330 16.98 8.90 -16.67
N GLU A 331 15.68 9.05 -16.43
CA GLU A 331 14.92 8.46 -15.32
C GLU A 331 13.53 8.11 -15.82
N VAL A 332 12.99 6.95 -15.40
CA VAL A 332 11.60 6.53 -15.62
C VAL A 332 10.95 6.31 -14.25
N ASP A 333 9.77 6.87 -14.07
CA ASP A 333 9.12 7.01 -12.76
C ASP A 333 8.90 5.68 -12.05
N PHE A 334 8.42 4.65 -12.78
CA PHE A 334 8.26 3.31 -12.23
C PHE A 334 8.71 2.22 -13.20
N ILE A 335 9.19 1.13 -12.63
CA ILE A 335 9.43 -0.13 -13.29
C ILE A 335 8.84 -1.23 -12.42
N VAL A 336 7.98 -2.05 -13.00
CA VAL A 336 7.35 -3.19 -12.33
C VAL A 336 7.51 -4.47 -13.15
N ALA A 337 7.46 -5.60 -12.47
CA ALA A 337 7.36 -6.91 -13.12
C ALA A 337 5.91 -7.35 -13.10
N LEU A 338 5.28 -7.48 -14.26
CA LEU A 338 3.92 -7.98 -14.44
C LEU A 338 3.97 -9.20 -15.36
N ASP A 339 3.46 -10.31 -14.88
CA ASP A 339 3.42 -11.59 -15.63
C ASP A 339 4.77 -12.01 -16.24
N GLY A 340 5.84 -11.80 -15.48
CA GLY A 340 7.21 -12.11 -15.93
C GLY A 340 7.79 -11.14 -16.96
N CYS A 341 7.08 -10.06 -17.28
CA CYS A 341 7.54 -9.01 -18.18
C CYS A 341 7.86 -7.72 -17.41
N VAL A 342 8.91 -7.04 -17.86
CA VAL A 342 9.24 -5.70 -17.34
C VAL A 342 8.34 -4.67 -17.99
N GLN A 343 7.65 -3.88 -17.16
CA GLN A 343 6.76 -2.82 -17.59
C GLN A 343 7.25 -1.47 -17.06
N PRO A 344 7.89 -0.64 -17.91
CA PRO A 344 8.21 0.75 -17.58
C PRO A 344 6.94 1.61 -17.62
N ILE A 345 6.84 2.52 -16.65
CA ILE A 345 5.69 3.41 -16.50
C ILE A 345 6.21 4.83 -16.26
N GLU A 346 5.75 5.76 -17.07
CA GLU A 346 6.00 7.19 -16.92
C GLU A 346 4.70 7.89 -16.54
N VAL A 347 4.74 8.77 -15.57
CA VAL A 347 3.59 9.56 -15.12
C VAL A 347 3.71 10.97 -15.67
N LYS A 348 2.68 11.46 -16.36
CA LYS A 348 2.68 12.80 -16.95
C LYS A 348 1.54 13.66 -16.44
N SER A 349 1.88 14.86 -16.04
CA SER A 349 0.92 15.86 -15.57
C SER A 349 0.11 16.53 -16.68
N GLY A 350 0.35 16.20 -17.96
CA GLY A 350 -0.39 16.79 -19.09
C GLY A 350 -0.16 16.03 -20.38
N ALA A 351 -0.87 16.43 -21.44
CA ALA A 351 -0.88 15.72 -22.74
C ALA A 351 0.45 15.77 -23.51
N ALA A 352 1.41 16.64 -23.15
CA ALA A 352 2.61 16.92 -23.95
C ALA A 352 3.90 16.92 -23.12
N GLY A 353 4.20 15.81 -22.42
CA GLY A 353 5.51 15.62 -21.77
C GLY A 353 6.58 15.10 -22.74
N ARG A 354 7.87 15.48 -22.50
CA ARG A 354 8.98 14.90 -23.25
C ARG A 354 9.29 13.49 -22.74
N LEU A 355 9.07 12.45 -23.57
CA LEU A 355 9.29 11.05 -23.24
C LEU A 355 10.73 10.60 -23.54
N LYS A 356 11.71 11.51 -23.46
CA LYS A 356 13.11 11.22 -23.81
C LYS A 356 13.71 10.09 -22.98
N SER A 357 13.46 10.06 -21.68
CA SER A 357 13.98 9.02 -20.78
C SER A 357 13.37 7.66 -21.11
N LEU A 358 12.06 7.63 -21.39
CA LEU A 358 11.35 6.39 -21.75
C LEU A 358 11.85 5.83 -23.09
N HIS A 359 12.03 6.68 -24.12
CA HIS A 359 12.63 6.27 -25.38
C HIS A 359 14.08 5.80 -25.21
N GLN A 360 14.84 6.46 -24.33
CA GLN A 360 16.20 6.02 -24.01
C GLN A 360 16.21 4.63 -23.38
N LEU A 361 15.32 4.36 -22.42
CA LEU A 361 15.17 3.05 -21.81
C LEU A 361 14.81 1.99 -22.85
N LEU A 362 13.77 2.25 -23.69
CA LEU A 362 13.35 1.32 -24.73
C LEU A 362 14.42 1.02 -25.78
N LYS A 363 15.33 1.98 -26.03
CA LYS A 363 16.49 1.78 -26.90
C LYS A 363 17.58 0.94 -26.25
N GLU A 364 17.83 1.16 -24.95
CA GLU A 364 18.85 0.49 -24.16
C GLU A 364 18.47 -0.95 -23.82
N PHE A 365 17.16 -1.21 -23.64
CA PHE A 365 16.59 -2.52 -23.32
C PHE A 365 15.58 -2.98 -24.38
N PRO A 366 16.03 -3.54 -25.52
CA PRO A 366 15.16 -3.98 -26.61
C PRO A 366 14.17 -5.09 -26.22
N SER A 367 14.45 -5.85 -25.16
CA SER A 367 13.60 -6.90 -24.61
C SER A 367 12.31 -6.36 -23.96
N VAL A 368 12.25 -5.07 -23.63
CA VAL A 368 11.03 -4.42 -23.14
C VAL A 368 10.07 -4.24 -24.33
N ASN A 369 8.93 -4.91 -24.28
CA ASN A 369 7.97 -4.93 -25.40
C ASN A 369 7.31 -3.57 -25.62
N ASN A 370 6.86 -2.93 -24.55
CA ASN A 370 6.21 -1.62 -24.57
C ASN A 370 6.43 -0.88 -23.24
N ALA A 371 6.11 0.39 -23.24
CA ALA A 371 6.09 1.21 -22.03
C ALA A 371 4.74 1.94 -21.92
N ILE A 372 4.32 2.19 -20.69
CA ILE A 372 3.06 2.86 -20.35
C ILE A 372 3.33 4.32 -20.01
N VAL A 373 2.48 5.21 -20.50
CA VAL A 373 2.41 6.61 -20.10
C VAL A 373 1.05 6.83 -19.43
N LEU A 374 1.07 7.06 -18.11
CA LEU A 374 -0.13 7.39 -17.33
C LEU A 374 -0.33 8.90 -17.31
N SER A 375 -1.49 9.38 -17.72
CA SER A 375 -1.81 10.80 -17.77
C SER A 375 -3.31 11.07 -17.69
N SER A 376 -3.72 12.34 -17.63
CA SER A 376 -5.13 12.76 -17.76
C SER A 376 -5.68 12.65 -19.19
N ALA A 377 -4.87 12.29 -20.18
CA ALA A 377 -5.34 12.12 -21.55
C ALA A 377 -6.15 10.82 -21.72
N GLN A 378 -6.93 10.76 -22.80
CA GLN A 378 -7.64 9.57 -23.24
C GLN A 378 -6.67 8.45 -23.62
N PHE A 379 -7.19 7.22 -23.65
CA PHE A 379 -6.44 6.05 -24.10
C PHE A 379 -5.97 6.21 -25.54
N GLY A 380 -4.72 5.81 -25.81
CA GLY A 380 -4.13 5.79 -27.14
C GLY A 380 -2.91 4.90 -27.20
N GLU A 381 -2.53 4.48 -28.39
CA GLU A 381 -1.36 3.65 -28.61
C GLU A 381 -0.51 4.19 -29.76
N LEU A 382 0.81 4.09 -29.60
CA LEU A 382 1.81 4.37 -30.65
C LEU A 382 2.70 3.12 -30.81
N PRO A 383 2.25 2.11 -31.55
CA PRO A 383 2.95 0.82 -31.66
C PRO A 383 4.36 0.96 -32.23
N GLU A 384 4.58 1.88 -33.20
CA GLU A 384 5.89 2.17 -33.78
C GLU A 384 6.93 2.68 -32.74
N GLN A 385 6.43 3.35 -31.69
CA GLN A 385 7.24 3.85 -30.58
C GLN A 385 7.21 2.92 -29.37
N ARG A 386 6.46 1.83 -29.43
CA ARG A 386 6.21 0.88 -28.32
C ARG A 386 5.62 1.59 -27.09
N LEU A 387 4.68 2.52 -27.29
CA LEU A 387 4.05 3.32 -26.23
C LEU A 387 2.55 3.06 -26.16
N ARG A 388 2.04 2.91 -24.93
CA ARG A 388 0.63 2.90 -24.60
C ARG A 388 0.33 4.09 -23.68
N PHE A 389 -0.60 4.94 -24.08
CA PHE A 389 -1.10 6.05 -23.25
C PHE A 389 -2.37 5.55 -22.56
N ILE A 390 -2.33 5.52 -21.26
CA ILE A 390 -3.42 4.99 -20.43
C ILE A 390 -3.90 6.11 -19.51
N PRO A 391 -5.22 6.37 -19.46
CA PRO A 391 -5.76 7.31 -18.47
C PRO A 391 -5.35 6.91 -17.07
N ILE A 392 -4.88 7.85 -16.26
CA ILE A 392 -4.25 7.60 -14.94
C ILE A 392 -5.17 6.82 -13.99
N TYR A 393 -6.48 6.99 -14.08
CA TYR A 393 -7.44 6.26 -13.24
C TYR A 393 -7.47 4.73 -13.50
N PHE A 394 -6.81 4.25 -14.54
CA PHE A 394 -6.58 2.83 -14.79
C PHE A 394 -5.27 2.30 -14.19
N ALA A 395 -4.53 3.08 -13.39
CA ALA A 395 -3.25 2.66 -12.84
C ALA A 395 -3.31 1.30 -12.10
N GLY A 396 -4.41 1.01 -11.39
CA GLY A 396 -4.65 -0.26 -10.71
C GLY A 396 -5.11 -1.41 -11.64
N ALA A 397 -5.24 -1.18 -12.96
CA ALA A 397 -5.72 -2.17 -13.93
C ALA A 397 -4.71 -2.53 -15.03
N ILE A 398 -3.50 -1.96 -15.00
CA ILE A 398 -2.51 -2.07 -16.09
C ILE A 398 -1.98 -3.49 -16.36
N GLY A 399 -2.19 -4.44 -15.45
CA GLY A 399 -1.75 -5.83 -15.59
C GLY A 399 -2.88 -6.86 -15.77
N LYS A 400 -4.14 -6.44 -15.86
CA LYS A 400 -5.29 -7.36 -15.85
C LYS A 400 -5.59 -8.06 -17.18
N SER A 401 -4.80 -7.83 -18.22
CA SER A 401 -4.98 -8.37 -19.58
C SER A 401 -4.92 -9.91 -19.71
N ARG A 402 -4.67 -10.68 -18.63
CA ARG A 402 -4.41 -12.12 -18.73
C ARG A 402 -5.18 -13.03 -17.77
N TYR A 403 -6.15 -12.51 -17.02
CA TYR A 403 -6.94 -13.31 -16.05
C TYR A 403 -8.44 -13.35 -16.39
N LEU A 404 -8.76 -13.42 -17.67
CA LEU A 404 -10.10 -13.80 -18.15
C LEU A 404 -10.01 -15.11 -18.94
#